data_adfd926122f7ccd1980d25d3779ab893
#
_entry.id   adfd926122f7ccd1980d25d3779ab893
#
_cell.length_a   1.000
_cell.length_b   1.000
_cell.length_c   1.000
_cell.angle_alpha   90.00
_cell.angle_beta   90.00
_cell.angle_gamma   90.00
#
_symmetry.space_group_name_H-M   'P 1'
#
loop_
_entity.id
_entity.type
_entity.pdbx_description
1 polymer ?
#
loop_
_entity_poly.entity_id
_entity_poly.type
_entity_poly.pdbx_seq_one_letter_code
_entity_poly.pdbx_strand_id
1 'polypeptide(L)'
;MSEPQTTGGHLDLLQTHPLIEEILEAHRDHARGDERSWSSYRGHAYRVFNMARVLVPDQDHRDDKLAIAAAFHDIDVFSSLNYLGPSIRTMESWLQRTGRGRWADELSVIVAKHHHLTAYRGRHAELAEAFRRADLNDLSQGFIRSRIPREHVRAVRASVDVGVFFTRTVPRAIVRHLARHPLDPLPIVRARRALRQAGHDGADR
;
A
#
# COMPACT_ATOMS: atom_id res chain seq x y z
N MET A 1 27.04 36.77 18.83
CA MET A 1 25.84 36.45 18.00
C MET A 1 26.13 35.11 17.38
N SER A 2 25.58 34.04 17.93
CA SER A 2 25.76 32.68 17.44
C SER A 2 24.64 32.39 16.46
N GLU A 3 24.99 32.05 15.23
CA GLU A 3 24.03 31.64 14.20
C GLU A 3 23.33 30.36 14.66
N PRO A 4 22.02 30.20 14.40
CA PRO A 4 21.33 28.95 14.66
C PRO A 4 21.80 27.91 13.63
N GLN A 5 22.48 26.87 14.10
CA GLN A 5 22.76 25.68 13.29
C GLN A 5 21.43 25.05 12.89
N THR A 6 21.05 25.19 11.64
CA THR A 6 20.00 24.44 11.00
C THR A 6 20.47 22.98 10.94
N THR A 7 20.11 22.18 11.92
CA THR A 7 20.21 20.73 11.85
C THR A 7 19.23 20.28 10.75
N GLY A 8 19.76 20.13 9.53
CA GLY A 8 19.11 19.42 8.47
C GLY A 8 18.92 17.99 8.93
N GLY A 9 17.72 17.69 9.50
CA GLY A 9 17.35 16.33 9.89
C GLY A 9 17.47 15.44 8.69
N HIS A 10 18.44 14.55 8.70
CA HIS A 10 18.60 13.51 7.67
C HIS A 10 17.31 12.68 7.70
N LEU A 11 16.51 12.79 6.64
CA LEU A 11 15.29 12.00 6.52
C LEU A 11 15.72 10.53 6.45
N ASP A 12 15.36 9.73 7.44
CA ASP A 12 15.69 8.32 7.53
C ASP A 12 14.85 7.52 6.52
N LEU A 13 15.28 7.55 5.25
CA LEU A 13 14.67 6.82 4.15
C LEU A 13 15.36 5.48 3.95
N LEU A 14 14.58 4.41 4.03
CA LEU A 14 15.10 3.06 3.76
C LEU A 14 15.00 2.74 2.27
N GLN A 15 16.15 2.56 1.64
CA GLN A 15 16.29 2.12 0.24
C GLN A 15 16.11 0.61 0.08
N THR A 16 16.34 -0.13 1.17
CA THR A 16 16.20 -1.58 1.22
C THR A 16 15.65 -1.99 2.59
N HIS A 17 14.84 -3.04 2.61
CA HIS A 17 14.35 -3.68 3.83
C HIS A 17 14.32 -5.20 3.60
N PRO A 18 14.93 -6.01 4.48
CA PRO A 18 15.09 -7.46 4.25
C PRO A 18 13.78 -8.17 3.92
N LEU A 19 12.69 -7.85 4.65
CA LEU A 19 11.38 -8.49 4.44
C LEU A 19 10.74 -8.09 3.11
N ILE A 20 10.90 -6.85 2.64
CA ILE A 20 10.39 -6.45 1.32
C ILE A 20 11.11 -7.24 0.23
N GLU A 21 12.46 -7.30 0.29
CA GLU A 21 13.24 -8.03 -0.72
C GLU A 21 12.94 -9.53 -0.71
N GLU A 22 12.90 -10.16 0.48
CA GLU A 22 12.56 -11.57 0.64
C GLU A 22 11.19 -11.91 0.03
N ILE A 23 10.17 -11.11 0.35
CA ILE A 23 8.80 -11.34 -0.12
C ILE A 23 8.71 -11.15 -1.62
N LEU A 24 9.28 -10.06 -2.15
CA LEU A 24 9.21 -9.77 -3.57
C LEU A 24 10.00 -10.80 -4.40
N GLU A 25 11.14 -11.26 -3.95
CA GLU A 25 11.89 -12.30 -4.64
C GLU A 25 11.12 -13.64 -4.62
N ALA A 26 10.58 -14.03 -3.46
CA ALA A 26 9.80 -15.26 -3.33
C ALA A 26 8.51 -15.29 -4.17
N HIS A 27 8.01 -14.12 -4.60
CA HIS A 27 6.75 -13.99 -5.35
C HIS A 27 6.94 -13.36 -6.74
N ARG A 28 8.17 -13.37 -7.28
CA ARG A 28 8.50 -12.76 -8.56
C ARG A 28 7.66 -13.29 -9.73
N ASP A 29 7.23 -14.55 -9.67
CA ASP A 29 6.39 -15.19 -10.67
C ASP A 29 5.02 -14.50 -10.85
N HIS A 30 4.56 -13.72 -9.88
CA HIS A 30 3.36 -12.89 -10.00
C HIS A 30 3.47 -11.85 -11.13
N ALA A 31 4.68 -11.40 -11.45
CA ALA A 31 4.95 -10.49 -12.57
C ALA A 31 4.69 -11.13 -13.94
N ARG A 32 4.60 -12.47 -14.04
CA ARG A 32 4.40 -13.21 -15.29
C ARG A 32 5.41 -12.85 -16.38
N GLY A 33 6.66 -12.63 -15.99
CA GLY A 33 7.78 -12.23 -16.87
C GLY A 33 7.81 -10.74 -17.24
N ASP A 34 6.93 -9.88 -16.72
CA ASP A 34 7.02 -8.43 -16.90
C ASP A 34 7.92 -7.80 -15.81
N GLU A 35 9.23 -8.01 -15.94
CA GLU A 35 10.24 -7.53 -15.01
C GLU A 35 10.20 -6.00 -14.80
N ARG A 36 9.85 -5.27 -15.85
CA ARG A 36 9.74 -3.81 -15.76
C ARG A 36 8.59 -3.38 -14.86
N SER A 37 7.46 -4.04 -14.99
CA SER A 37 6.31 -3.80 -14.11
C SER A 37 6.59 -4.26 -12.68
N TRP A 38 7.32 -5.37 -12.51
CA TRP A 38 7.72 -5.86 -11.19
C TRP A 38 8.66 -4.90 -10.46
N SER A 39 9.71 -4.44 -11.13
CA SER A 39 10.61 -3.41 -10.59
C SER A 39 9.86 -2.13 -10.21
N SER A 40 8.88 -1.75 -11.02
CA SER A 40 8.03 -0.59 -10.77
C SER A 40 7.12 -0.79 -9.54
N TYR A 41 6.59 -2.00 -9.35
CA TYR A 41 5.85 -2.37 -8.15
C TYR A 41 6.73 -2.32 -6.89
N ARG A 42 7.96 -2.85 -6.98
CA ARG A 42 8.94 -2.71 -5.89
C ARG A 42 9.13 -1.26 -5.49
N GLY A 43 9.29 -0.36 -6.45
CA GLY A 43 9.40 1.08 -6.19
C GLY A 43 8.17 1.64 -5.47
N HIS A 44 6.96 1.27 -5.92
CA HIS A 44 5.71 1.66 -5.26
C HIS A 44 5.66 1.17 -3.81
N ALA A 45 5.98 -0.11 -3.56
CA ALA A 45 6.03 -0.67 -2.21
C ALA A 45 6.97 0.11 -1.29
N TYR A 46 8.17 0.49 -1.75
CA TYR A 46 9.10 1.29 -0.97
C TYR A 46 8.63 2.72 -0.73
N ARG A 47 7.94 3.34 -1.68
CA ARG A 47 7.35 4.67 -1.45
C ARG A 47 6.28 4.62 -0.38
N VAL A 48 5.34 3.68 -0.48
CA VAL A 48 4.27 3.51 0.51
C VAL A 48 4.86 3.20 1.88
N PHE A 49 5.83 2.29 1.96
CA PHE A 49 6.53 1.95 3.20
C PHE A 49 7.15 3.19 3.87
N ASN A 50 8.01 3.93 3.17
CA ASN A 50 8.67 5.11 3.72
C ASN A 50 7.67 6.22 4.10
N MET A 51 6.61 6.41 3.31
CA MET A 51 5.57 7.38 3.62
C MET A 51 4.72 6.98 4.84
N ALA A 52 4.47 5.69 5.04
CA ALA A 52 3.70 5.20 6.19
C ALA A 52 4.49 5.33 7.50
N ARG A 53 5.80 5.07 7.49
CA ARG A 53 6.68 5.12 8.68
C ARG A 53 6.59 6.45 9.44
N VAL A 54 6.50 7.57 8.75
CA VAL A 54 6.47 8.90 9.39
C VAL A 54 5.11 9.26 9.98
N LEU A 55 4.08 8.47 9.73
CA LEU A 55 2.73 8.68 10.25
C LEU A 55 2.45 7.89 11.53
N VAL A 56 3.35 6.98 11.90
CA VAL A 56 3.21 6.10 13.07
C VAL A 56 4.42 6.27 13.97
N PRO A 57 4.23 6.42 15.28
CA PRO A 57 5.34 6.42 16.23
C PRO A 57 6.20 5.17 16.11
N ASP A 58 7.46 5.27 16.50
CA ASP A 58 8.33 4.11 16.57
C ASP A 58 7.86 3.18 17.70
N GLN A 59 7.60 1.92 17.32
CA GLN A 59 7.11 0.88 18.21
C GLN A 59 7.57 -0.49 17.74
N ASP A 60 7.50 -1.48 18.62
CA ASP A 60 7.93 -2.84 18.34
C ASP A 60 7.30 -3.40 17.04
N HIS A 61 8.16 -3.87 16.17
CA HIS A 61 7.78 -4.46 14.87
C HIS A 61 7.04 -3.53 13.91
N ARG A 62 7.00 -2.20 14.13
CA ARG A 62 6.34 -1.26 13.21
C ARG A 62 6.86 -1.41 11.79
N ASP A 63 8.18 -1.32 11.62
CA ASP A 63 8.81 -1.37 10.30
C ASP A 63 8.63 -2.73 9.63
N ASP A 64 8.75 -3.83 10.38
CA ASP A 64 8.47 -5.17 9.85
C ASP A 64 7.04 -5.31 9.34
N LYS A 65 6.05 -4.87 10.13
CA LYS A 65 4.64 -4.92 9.74
C LYS A 65 4.34 -4.06 8.52
N LEU A 66 4.87 -2.83 8.49
CA LEU A 66 4.70 -1.95 7.33
C LEU A 66 5.40 -2.49 6.09
N ALA A 67 6.58 -3.11 6.25
CA ALA A 67 7.32 -3.74 5.16
C ALA A 67 6.54 -4.91 4.54
N ILE A 68 6.00 -5.79 5.39
CA ILE A 68 5.17 -6.92 4.94
C ILE A 68 3.92 -6.41 4.23
N ALA A 69 3.21 -5.45 4.82
CA ALA A 69 2.04 -4.85 4.19
C ALA A 69 2.39 -4.22 2.83
N ALA A 70 3.50 -3.47 2.75
CA ALA A 70 3.94 -2.83 1.51
C ALA A 70 4.30 -3.84 0.41
N ALA A 71 4.90 -4.97 0.77
CA ALA A 71 5.24 -6.00 -0.19
C ALA A 71 4.03 -6.79 -0.70
N PHE A 72 2.96 -6.92 0.11
CA PHE A 72 1.80 -7.75 -0.25
C PHE A 72 0.56 -7.00 -0.72
N HIS A 73 0.38 -5.69 -0.42
CA HIS A 73 -0.91 -5.02 -0.61
C HIS A 73 -1.46 -5.11 -2.04
N ASP A 74 -0.59 -5.03 -3.04
CA ASP A 74 -0.92 -5.05 -4.46
C ASP A 74 -0.24 -6.19 -5.24
N ILE A 75 0.30 -7.22 -4.56
CA ILE A 75 1.14 -8.26 -5.17
C ILE A 75 0.41 -9.03 -6.29
N ASP A 76 -0.89 -9.19 -6.18
CA ASP A 76 -1.72 -9.87 -7.18
C ASP A 76 -2.34 -8.94 -8.24
N VAL A 77 -2.00 -7.64 -8.25
CA VAL A 77 -2.50 -6.66 -9.23
C VAL A 77 -2.21 -7.06 -10.69
N PHE A 78 -1.15 -7.81 -10.92
CA PHE A 78 -0.76 -8.33 -12.23
C PHE A 78 -1.76 -9.35 -12.80
N SER A 79 -2.59 -9.94 -11.95
CA SER A 79 -3.56 -10.95 -12.34
C SER A 79 -4.94 -10.36 -12.64
N SER A 80 -5.45 -9.50 -11.77
CA SER A 80 -6.81 -8.94 -11.83
C SER A 80 -6.92 -7.76 -10.87
N LEU A 81 -7.88 -6.84 -11.10
CA LEU A 81 -8.22 -5.82 -10.11
C LEU A 81 -9.01 -6.34 -8.91
N ASN A 82 -9.44 -7.60 -8.94
CA ASN A 82 -10.01 -8.29 -7.76
C ASN A 82 -8.91 -8.94 -6.90
N TYR A 83 -7.78 -8.28 -6.76
CA TYR A 83 -6.56 -8.82 -6.17
C TYR A 83 -6.50 -8.74 -4.64
N LEU A 84 -7.32 -7.92 -3.98
CA LEU A 84 -7.26 -7.76 -2.52
C LEU A 84 -7.39 -9.07 -1.75
N GLY A 85 -8.41 -9.88 -2.08
CA GLY A 85 -8.59 -11.17 -1.45
C GLY A 85 -7.45 -12.16 -1.73
N PRO A 86 -7.01 -12.33 -2.98
CA PRO A 86 -5.80 -13.08 -3.30
C PRO A 86 -4.57 -12.59 -2.54
N SER A 87 -4.25 -11.30 -2.56
CA SER A 87 -3.09 -10.72 -1.86
C SER A 87 -3.12 -11.00 -0.36
N ILE A 88 -4.28 -10.86 0.29
CA ILE A 88 -4.45 -11.20 1.71
C ILE A 88 -4.14 -12.68 1.95
N ARG A 89 -4.70 -13.60 1.16
CA ARG A 89 -4.43 -15.04 1.34
C ARG A 89 -2.96 -15.40 1.12
N THR A 90 -2.33 -14.79 0.11
CA THR A 90 -0.89 -14.99 -0.15
C THR A 90 -0.06 -14.52 1.05
N MET A 91 -0.37 -13.36 1.58
CA MET A 91 0.27 -12.81 2.79
C MET A 91 0.04 -13.69 4.02
N GLU A 92 -1.19 -14.07 4.30
CA GLU A 92 -1.52 -14.93 5.45
C GLU A 92 -0.79 -16.28 5.38
N SER A 93 -0.74 -16.90 4.21
CA SER A 93 0.02 -18.13 4.00
C SER A 93 1.51 -17.95 4.25
N TRP A 94 2.09 -16.82 3.81
CA TRP A 94 3.49 -16.50 4.06
C TRP A 94 3.73 -16.25 5.56
N LEU A 95 2.86 -15.50 6.24
CA LEU A 95 2.95 -15.25 7.68
C LEU A 95 2.93 -16.54 8.50
N GLN A 96 2.06 -17.49 8.15
CA GLN A 96 2.00 -18.79 8.82
C GLN A 96 3.30 -19.58 8.64
N ARG A 97 3.81 -19.68 7.41
CA ARG A 97 5.06 -20.40 7.11
C ARG A 97 6.30 -19.81 7.80
N THR A 98 6.30 -18.48 8.04
CA THR A 98 7.44 -17.77 8.64
C THR A 98 7.30 -17.55 10.16
N GLY A 99 6.29 -18.15 10.81
CA GLY A 99 6.08 -18.02 12.25
C GLY A 99 5.55 -16.65 12.71
N ARG A 100 5.04 -15.83 11.76
CA ARG A 100 4.50 -14.49 12.00
C ARG A 100 2.96 -14.45 12.02
N GLY A 101 2.30 -15.59 12.11
CA GLY A 101 0.83 -15.71 12.06
C GLY A 101 0.08 -14.82 13.05
N ARG A 102 0.71 -14.43 14.18
CA ARG A 102 0.15 -13.49 15.16
C ARG A 102 -0.18 -12.11 14.58
N TRP A 103 0.43 -11.71 13.45
CA TRP A 103 0.20 -10.42 12.78
C TRP A 103 -0.87 -10.49 11.69
N ALA A 104 -1.39 -11.69 11.36
CA ALA A 104 -2.27 -11.90 10.23
C ALA A 104 -3.53 -11.02 10.27
N ASP A 105 -4.18 -10.92 11.43
CA ASP A 105 -5.39 -10.11 11.59
C ASP A 105 -5.13 -8.61 11.35
N GLU A 106 -4.07 -8.06 11.93
CA GLU A 106 -3.71 -6.65 11.75
C GLU A 106 -3.31 -6.34 10.30
N LEU A 107 -2.45 -7.17 9.71
CA LEU A 107 -1.96 -6.97 8.35
C LEU A 107 -3.07 -7.17 7.30
N SER A 108 -4.00 -8.09 7.54
CA SER A 108 -5.18 -8.29 6.68
C SER A 108 -6.09 -7.06 6.70
N VAL A 109 -6.25 -6.39 7.85
CA VAL A 109 -6.95 -5.11 7.93
C VAL A 109 -6.23 -4.02 7.14
N ILE A 110 -4.90 -3.92 7.25
CA ILE A 110 -4.11 -2.93 6.50
C ILE A 110 -4.35 -3.12 5.00
N VAL A 111 -4.15 -4.36 4.49
CA VAL A 111 -4.32 -4.67 3.07
C VAL A 111 -5.78 -4.50 2.62
N ALA A 112 -6.76 -4.90 3.41
CA ALA A 112 -8.17 -4.75 3.05
C ALA A 112 -8.64 -3.28 2.98
N LYS A 113 -7.99 -2.36 3.73
CA LYS A 113 -8.44 -0.98 3.89
C LYS A 113 -7.62 0.06 3.13
N HIS A 114 -6.48 -0.31 2.54
CA HIS A 114 -5.57 0.67 1.93
C HIS A 114 -6.21 1.51 0.81
N HIS A 115 -7.17 0.98 0.06
CA HIS A 115 -7.91 1.71 -0.98
C HIS A 115 -9.13 2.49 -0.50
N HIS A 116 -9.43 2.50 0.80
CA HIS A 116 -10.55 3.30 1.30
C HIS A 116 -10.31 4.79 1.11
N LEU A 117 -11.28 5.50 0.54
CA LEU A 117 -11.20 6.95 0.34
C LEU A 117 -11.49 7.75 1.60
N THR A 118 -12.19 7.15 2.56
CA THR A 118 -12.53 7.74 3.87
C THR A 118 -11.60 7.20 4.95
N ALA A 119 -11.41 7.98 6.01
CA ALA A 119 -10.59 7.59 7.15
C ALA A 119 -11.13 6.29 7.79
N TYR A 120 -10.24 5.37 8.06
CA TYR A 120 -10.55 4.13 8.77
C TYR A 120 -10.36 4.35 10.28
N ARG A 121 -11.33 3.94 11.08
CA ARG A 121 -11.36 4.14 12.55
C ARG A 121 -11.65 2.84 13.33
N GLY A 122 -11.58 1.70 12.67
CA GLY A 122 -11.83 0.40 13.28
C GLY A 122 -10.61 -0.17 14.02
N ARG A 123 -10.67 -1.47 14.27
CA ARG A 123 -9.56 -2.22 14.88
C ARG A 123 -8.28 -2.05 14.05
N HIS A 124 -7.12 -1.95 14.70
CA HIS A 124 -5.82 -1.72 14.05
C HIS A 124 -5.73 -0.43 13.21
N ALA A 125 -6.54 0.58 13.55
CA ALA A 125 -6.63 1.82 12.75
C ALA A 125 -5.31 2.59 12.66
N GLU A 126 -4.42 2.48 13.61
CA GLU A 126 -3.16 3.23 13.63
C GLU A 126 -2.31 2.92 12.40
N LEU A 127 -1.90 1.67 12.22
CA LEU A 127 -1.12 1.22 11.06
C LEU A 127 -1.96 1.26 9.78
N ALA A 128 -3.22 0.81 9.83
CA ALA A 128 -4.08 0.76 8.66
C ALA A 128 -4.36 2.14 8.07
N GLU A 129 -4.59 3.16 8.91
CA GLU A 129 -4.83 4.53 8.43
C GLU A 129 -3.55 5.20 7.94
N ALA A 130 -2.41 4.96 8.58
CA ALA A 130 -1.11 5.43 8.12
C ALA A 130 -0.79 4.86 6.74
N PHE A 131 -0.94 3.54 6.57
CA PHE A 131 -0.71 2.86 5.31
C PHE A 131 -1.66 3.35 4.21
N ARG A 132 -2.96 3.43 4.49
CA ARG A 132 -3.97 3.96 3.57
C ARG A 132 -3.64 5.37 3.08
N ARG A 133 -3.13 6.24 3.96
CA ARG A 133 -2.73 7.61 3.61
C ARG A 133 -1.50 7.64 2.74
N ALA A 134 -0.53 6.79 3.04
CA ALA A 134 0.69 6.66 2.27
C ALA A 134 0.41 6.18 0.84
N ASP A 135 -0.37 5.11 0.70
CA ASP A 135 -0.80 4.56 -0.58
C ASP A 135 -1.61 5.59 -1.39
N LEU A 136 -2.62 6.21 -0.79
CA LEU A 136 -3.43 7.24 -1.44
C LEU A 136 -2.60 8.46 -1.88
N ASN A 137 -1.57 8.84 -1.13
CA ASN A 137 -0.65 9.90 -1.52
C ASN A 137 0.17 9.50 -2.74
N ASP A 138 0.75 8.29 -2.75
CA ASP A 138 1.55 7.83 -3.88
C ASP A 138 0.69 7.59 -5.12
N LEU A 139 -0.46 6.95 -4.97
CA LEU A 139 -1.42 6.70 -6.05
C LEU A 139 -1.95 8.01 -6.69
N SER A 140 -2.23 9.03 -5.87
CA SER A 140 -2.66 10.35 -6.35
C SER A 140 -1.50 11.23 -6.83
N GLN A 141 -0.29 10.72 -6.88
CA GLN A 141 0.91 11.49 -7.23
C GLN A 141 1.12 12.73 -6.34
N GLY A 142 0.67 12.67 -5.07
CA GLY A 142 0.78 13.75 -4.10
C GLY A 142 -0.32 14.81 -4.18
N PHE A 143 -1.31 14.66 -5.08
CA PHE A 143 -2.45 15.60 -5.16
C PHE A 143 -3.34 15.51 -3.93
N ILE A 144 -3.54 14.34 -3.35
CA ILE A 144 -4.33 14.16 -2.13
C ILE A 144 -3.44 14.34 -0.92
N ARG A 145 -3.78 15.36 -0.11
CA ARG A 145 -3.04 15.64 1.14
C ARG A 145 -3.30 14.52 2.16
N SER A 146 -2.21 13.91 2.66
CA SER A 146 -2.25 12.73 3.53
C SER A 146 -1.71 12.99 4.95
N ARG A 147 -1.43 14.24 5.33
CA ARG A 147 -0.71 14.64 6.56
C ARG A 147 0.76 14.21 6.60
N ILE A 148 1.31 13.66 5.53
CA ILE A 148 2.74 13.42 5.40
C ILE A 148 3.43 14.76 5.14
N PRO A 149 4.55 15.10 5.83
CA PRO A 149 5.31 16.30 5.56
C PRO A 149 5.72 16.39 4.09
N ARG A 150 5.52 17.56 3.47
CA ARG A 150 5.78 17.73 2.02
C ARG A 150 7.23 17.48 1.63
N GLU A 151 8.16 17.83 2.51
CA GLU A 151 9.58 17.55 2.33
C GLU A 151 9.86 16.05 2.31
N HIS A 152 9.21 15.28 3.20
CA HIS A 152 9.33 13.82 3.23
C HIS A 152 8.79 13.18 1.95
N VAL A 153 7.59 13.58 1.49
CA VAL A 153 7.02 13.10 0.21
C VAL A 153 7.98 13.39 -0.95
N ARG A 154 8.55 14.62 -1.00
CA ARG A 154 9.52 14.98 -2.05
C ARG A 154 10.78 14.13 -1.99
N ALA A 155 11.32 13.92 -0.79
CA ALA A 155 12.52 13.11 -0.60
C ALA A 155 12.31 11.64 -0.99
N VAL A 156 11.19 11.03 -0.54
CA VAL A 156 10.82 9.65 -0.93
C VAL A 156 10.71 9.53 -2.44
N ARG A 157 10.04 10.47 -3.11
CA ARG A 157 9.85 10.43 -4.56
C ARG A 157 11.14 10.66 -5.35
N ALA A 158 12.05 11.46 -4.82
CA ALA A 158 13.36 11.67 -5.42
C ALA A 158 14.29 10.46 -5.26
N SER A 159 14.13 9.71 -4.16
CA SER A 159 15.01 8.59 -3.82
C SER A 159 14.53 7.25 -4.38
N VAL A 160 13.23 7.10 -4.66
CA VAL A 160 12.63 5.84 -5.10
C VAL A 160 11.86 6.04 -6.40
N ASP A 161 12.33 5.42 -7.48
CA ASP A 161 11.62 5.42 -8.78
C ASP A 161 10.53 4.35 -8.81
N VAL A 162 9.36 4.70 -9.32
CA VAL A 162 8.23 3.78 -9.58
C VAL A 162 8.11 3.43 -11.08
N GLY A 163 9.05 3.87 -11.90
CA GLY A 163 9.10 3.52 -13.31
C GLY A 163 7.75 3.65 -14.03
N VAL A 164 7.26 2.52 -14.52
CA VAL A 164 6.00 2.46 -15.31
C VAL A 164 4.77 2.06 -14.49
N PHE A 165 4.82 2.03 -13.15
CA PHE A 165 3.72 1.53 -12.33
C PHE A 165 2.39 2.25 -12.65
N PHE A 166 2.36 3.55 -12.59
CA PHE A 166 1.16 4.35 -12.83
C PHE A 166 0.84 4.57 -14.32
N THR A 167 1.81 4.48 -15.21
CA THR A 167 1.62 4.74 -16.65
C THR A 167 1.36 3.49 -17.47
N ARG A 168 1.74 2.31 -16.98
CA ARG A 168 1.61 1.04 -17.70
C ARG A 168 0.96 -0.06 -16.86
N THR A 169 1.46 -0.33 -15.65
CA THR A 169 1.02 -1.50 -14.85
C THR A 169 -0.42 -1.35 -14.42
N VAL A 170 -0.77 -0.25 -13.74
CA VAL A 170 -2.13 0.04 -13.30
C VAL A 170 -3.12 0.16 -14.46
N PRO A 171 -2.87 0.96 -15.52
CA PRO A 171 -3.77 1.02 -16.68
C PRO A 171 -4.01 -0.32 -17.35
N ARG A 172 -2.98 -1.16 -17.50
CA ARG A 172 -3.13 -2.51 -18.07
C ARG A 172 -3.98 -3.42 -17.19
N ALA A 173 -3.81 -3.35 -15.87
CA ALA A 173 -4.66 -4.09 -14.93
C ALA A 173 -6.12 -3.67 -15.07
N ILE A 174 -6.40 -2.37 -15.22
CA ILE A 174 -7.74 -1.82 -15.46
C ILE A 174 -8.33 -2.36 -16.77
N VAL A 175 -7.60 -2.23 -17.88
CA VAL A 175 -8.07 -2.70 -19.20
C VAL A 175 -8.34 -4.22 -19.17
N ARG A 176 -7.43 -4.99 -18.58
CA ARG A 176 -7.59 -6.45 -18.45
C ARG A 176 -8.81 -6.83 -17.61
N HIS A 177 -9.06 -6.08 -16.53
CA HIS A 177 -10.23 -6.30 -15.69
C HIS A 177 -11.52 -6.02 -16.45
N LEU A 178 -11.63 -4.85 -17.09
CA LEU A 178 -12.81 -4.48 -17.89
C LEU A 178 -13.07 -5.44 -19.04
N ALA A 179 -12.03 -5.93 -19.70
CA ALA A 179 -12.17 -6.92 -20.78
C ALA A 179 -12.74 -8.28 -20.29
N ARG A 180 -12.44 -8.67 -19.04
CA ARG A 180 -12.91 -9.93 -18.45
C ARG A 180 -14.23 -9.80 -17.69
N HIS A 181 -14.53 -8.59 -17.22
CA HIS A 181 -15.66 -8.28 -16.36
C HIS A 181 -16.35 -6.99 -16.82
N PRO A 182 -16.91 -6.94 -18.06
CA PRO A 182 -17.43 -5.69 -18.65
C PRO A 182 -18.59 -5.09 -17.87
N LEU A 183 -19.34 -5.91 -17.11
CA LEU A 183 -20.48 -5.47 -16.29
C LEU A 183 -20.11 -5.29 -14.80
N ASP A 184 -18.87 -5.59 -14.43
CA ASP A 184 -18.42 -5.50 -13.04
C ASP A 184 -17.70 -4.16 -12.82
N PRO A 185 -18.26 -3.24 -12.01
CA PRO A 185 -17.62 -1.97 -11.75
C PRO A 185 -16.28 -2.18 -11.04
N LEU A 186 -15.32 -1.31 -11.33
CA LEU A 186 -14.02 -1.31 -10.67
C LEU A 186 -14.18 -1.45 -9.15
N PRO A 187 -13.28 -2.17 -8.45
CA PRO A 187 -13.39 -2.44 -7.01
C PRO A 187 -13.67 -1.19 -6.16
N ILE A 188 -13.09 -0.04 -6.55
CA ILE A 188 -13.30 1.25 -5.89
C ILE A 188 -14.75 1.74 -6.04
N VAL A 189 -15.42 1.43 -7.15
CA VAL A 189 -16.82 1.79 -7.41
C VAL A 189 -17.76 0.87 -6.62
N ARG A 190 -17.40 -0.44 -6.52
CA ARG A 190 -18.12 -1.40 -5.67
C ARG A 190 -18.07 -1.01 -4.20
N ALA A 191 -16.90 -0.64 -3.69
CA ALA A 191 -16.73 -0.16 -2.32
C ALA A 191 -17.62 1.06 -2.04
N ARG A 192 -17.72 2.01 -2.99
CA ARG A 192 -18.63 3.16 -2.87
C ARG A 192 -20.12 2.76 -2.88
N ARG A 193 -20.52 1.79 -3.72
CA ARG A 193 -21.91 1.28 -3.74
C ARG A 193 -22.27 0.59 -2.43
N ALA A 194 -21.40 -0.29 -1.94
CA ALA A 194 -21.61 -0.99 -0.68
C ALA A 194 -21.77 -0.02 0.51
N LEU A 195 -20.94 1.05 0.56
CA LEU A 195 -21.04 2.10 1.58
C LEU A 195 -22.36 2.89 1.49
N ARG A 196 -22.86 3.17 0.29
CA ARG A 196 -24.14 3.85 0.10
C ARG A 196 -25.33 2.99 0.52
N GLN A 197 -25.28 1.68 0.23
CA GLN A 197 -26.33 0.73 0.64
C GLN A 197 -26.37 0.54 2.15
N ALA A 198 -25.21 0.37 2.80
CA ALA A 198 -25.13 0.26 4.27
C ALA A 198 -25.58 1.54 5.00
N GLY A 199 -25.40 2.72 4.40
CA GLY A 199 -25.91 4.00 4.94
C GLY A 199 -27.41 4.19 4.79
N HIS A 200 -28.08 3.51 3.85
CA HIS A 200 -29.54 3.55 3.68
C HIS A 200 -30.26 2.62 4.66
N ASP A 201 -29.70 1.45 4.92
CA ASP A 201 -30.29 0.47 5.87
C ASP A 201 -30.15 0.88 7.34
N GLY A 202 -29.28 1.86 7.64
CA GLY A 202 -29.11 2.43 8.98
C GLY A 202 -30.00 3.62 9.30
N ALA A 203 -30.71 4.19 8.32
CA ALA A 203 -31.60 5.35 8.50
C ALA A 203 -33.07 4.97 8.73
N ASP A 204 -33.42 3.69 8.58
CA ASP A 204 -34.78 3.15 8.74
C ASP A 204 -34.95 2.29 10.01
N ARG A 205 -34.09 2.47 11.02
CA ARG A 205 -34.25 1.79 12.33
C ARG A 205 -34.21 2.77 13.48
#